data_e30af201ad8aec10e9e798c912fac60c
#
_entry.id   e30af201ad8aec10e9e798c912fac60c
#
_cell.length_a   1.000
_cell.length_b   1.000
_cell.length_c   1.000
_cell.angle_alpha   90.00
_cell.angle_beta   90.00
_cell.angle_gamma   90.00
#
_symmetry.space_group_name_H-M   'P 1'
#
loop_
_entity.id
_entity.type
_entity.pdbx_description
1 polymer ?
#
loop_
_entity_poly.entity_id
_entity_poly.type
_entity_poly.pdbx_seq_one_letter_code
_entity_poly.pdbx_strand_id
1 'polypeptide(L)'
;MSKNDTPKEGYLDFEAYERAKEPHTRQKASDWRTAIGLQEVDGLKVSDYLKQTAAKHIEGDITIDEARDMIRDYYVSKDSHDKSDDETEEADKVSANIAKLLNEKSFSFTAGEFLSIHRHLFEGVFKHAGEIRPYDITKYWCPLKLFASLLLCKNKLG
;
A
#
# COMPACT_ATOMS: atom_id res chain seq x y z
N MET A 1 2.57 -20.54 33.26
CA MET A 1 1.59 -19.44 33.39
C MET A 1 1.79 -18.49 32.23
N SER A 2 0.94 -18.61 31.24
CA SER A 2 0.99 -17.79 30.03
C SER A 2 0.47 -16.40 30.37
N LYS A 3 1.30 -15.36 30.18
CA LYS A 3 0.85 -13.97 30.19
C LYS A 3 0.05 -13.75 28.91
N ASN A 4 -1.24 -13.51 29.04
CA ASN A 4 -2.09 -12.94 27.99
C ASN A 4 -1.57 -11.53 27.68
N ASP A 5 -0.70 -11.41 26.67
CA ASP A 5 -0.46 -10.14 26.01
C ASP A 5 -1.65 -9.89 25.08
N THR A 6 -2.66 -9.22 25.60
CA THR A 6 -3.67 -8.57 24.77
C THR A 6 -2.93 -7.50 23.94
N PRO A 7 -3.05 -7.50 22.58
CA PRO A 7 -2.45 -6.48 21.76
C PRO A 7 -2.92 -5.11 22.23
N LYS A 8 -2.00 -4.18 22.50
CA LYS A 8 -2.32 -2.78 22.77
C LYS A 8 -3.08 -2.24 21.57
N GLU A 9 -4.24 -1.63 21.83
CA GLU A 9 -5.04 -0.94 20.80
C GLU A 9 -4.13 -0.06 19.92
N GLY A 10 -4.14 -0.31 18.60
CA GLY A 10 -3.34 0.44 17.62
C GLY A 10 -1.93 -0.10 17.33
N TYR A 11 -1.47 -1.16 17.98
CA TYR A 11 -0.17 -1.77 17.70
C TYR A 11 -0.32 -3.10 16.96
N LEU A 12 0.15 -3.14 15.71
CA LEU A 12 0.21 -4.34 14.89
C LEU A 12 1.60 -4.98 15.06
N ASP A 13 1.68 -6.10 15.79
CA ASP A 13 2.92 -6.84 16.01
C ASP A 13 3.19 -7.83 14.86
N PHE A 14 3.84 -7.35 13.82
CA PHE A 14 4.24 -8.17 12.68
C PHE A 14 5.18 -9.30 13.05
N GLU A 15 6.07 -9.10 14.05
CA GLU A 15 7.02 -10.13 14.46
C GLU A 15 6.32 -11.32 15.11
N ALA A 16 5.22 -11.10 15.83
CA ALA A 16 4.42 -12.19 16.39
C ALA A 16 3.79 -13.03 15.28
N TYR A 17 3.26 -12.39 14.23
CA TYR A 17 2.68 -13.09 13.08
C TYR A 17 3.75 -13.79 12.22
N GLU A 18 4.93 -13.21 12.03
CA GLU A 18 6.04 -13.82 11.30
C GLU A 18 6.55 -15.09 11.99
N ARG A 19 6.40 -15.20 13.32
CA ARG A 19 6.70 -16.40 14.10
C ARG A 19 5.57 -17.43 14.08
N ALA A 20 4.41 -17.11 13.50
CA ALA A 20 3.29 -18.03 13.39
C ALA A 20 3.69 -19.29 12.60
N LYS A 21 3.13 -20.45 12.98
CA LYS A 21 3.43 -21.72 12.33
C LYS A 21 2.84 -21.82 10.94
N GLU A 22 1.75 -21.11 10.67
CA GLU A 22 1.04 -21.16 9.41
C GLU A 22 1.71 -20.31 8.33
N PRO A 23 2.10 -20.90 7.17
CA PRO A 23 2.77 -20.18 6.09
C PRO A 23 1.97 -19.02 5.53
N HIS A 24 0.64 -19.17 5.43
CA HIS A 24 -0.25 -18.12 4.92
C HIS A 24 -0.31 -16.90 5.83
N THR A 25 -0.38 -17.09 7.14
CA THR A 25 -0.36 -16.00 8.12
C THR A 25 0.94 -15.22 8.04
N ARG A 26 2.07 -15.94 7.97
CA ARG A 26 3.40 -15.32 7.82
C ARG A 26 3.52 -14.51 6.52
N GLN A 27 3.04 -15.06 5.40
CA GLN A 27 3.10 -14.36 4.11
C GLN A 27 2.27 -13.09 4.14
N LYS A 28 1.02 -13.16 4.61
CA LYS A 28 0.16 -11.99 4.74
C LYS A 28 0.78 -10.90 5.64
N ALA A 29 1.37 -11.31 6.77
CA ALA A 29 2.05 -10.38 7.67
C ALA A 29 3.25 -9.70 7.00
N SER A 30 4.05 -10.46 6.25
CA SER A 30 5.18 -9.95 5.47
C SER A 30 4.73 -8.97 4.39
N ASP A 31 3.62 -9.27 3.68
CA ASP A 31 3.07 -8.41 2.63
C ASP A 31 2.60 -7.07 3.22
N TRP A 32 1.86 -7.09 4.33
CA TRP A 32 1.41 -5.88 5.00
C TRP A 32 2.56 -5.07 5.62
N ARG A 33 3.54 -5.74 6.22
CA ARG A 33 4.74 -5.08 6.74
C ARG A 33 5.49 -4.34 5.63
N THR A 34 5.65 -4.99 4.48
CA THR A 34 6.29 -4.39 3.31
C THR A 34 5.48 -3.20 2.80
N ALA A 35 4.16 -3.35 2.67
CA ALA A 35 3.27 -2.31 2.18
C ALA A 35 3.31 -1.06 3.06
N ILE A 36 3.20 -1.22 4.38
CA ILE A 36 3.23 -0.11 5.35
C ILE A 36 4.64 0.51 5.40
N GLY A 37 5.70 -0.31 5.40
CA GLY A 37 7.07 0.18 5.42
C GLY A 37 7.43 1.03 4.20
N LEU A 38 6.86 0.75 3.03
CA LEU A 38 7.04 1.57 1.83
C LEU A 38 6.43 2.96 1.99
N GLN A 39 5.28 3.10 2.65
CA GLN A 39 4.69 4.41 2.95
C GLN A 39 5.55 5.22 3.93
N GLU A 40 6.12 4.55 4.93
CA GLU A 40 7.01 5.19 5.90
C GLU A 40 8.29 5.75 5.25
N VAL A 41 8.83 5.06 4.23
CA VAL A 41 9.98 5.56 3.44
C VAL A 41 9.65 6.86 2.71
N ASP A 42 8.41 7.03 2.25
CA ASP A 42 7.91 8.25 1.61
C ASP A 42 7.49 9.33 2.65
N GLY A 43 7.62 9.04 3.94
CA GLY A 43 7.27 9.95 5.03
C GLY A 43 5.76 9.97 5.35
N LEU A 44 4.99 9.06 4.76
CA LEU A 44 3.56 8.93 5.00
C LEU A 44 3.29 8.04 6.22
N LYS A 45 2.18 8.29 6.89
CA LYS A 45 1.74 7.49 8.04
C LYS A 45 0.40 6.85 7.75
N VAL A 46 0.30 5.57 8.05
CA VAL A 46 -0.94 4.83 7.97
C VAL A 46 -1.80 5.01 9.21
N SER A 47 -3.11 4.92 9.05
CA SER A 47 -4.06 5.02 10.16
C SER A 47 -4.06 3.78 11.05
N ASP A 48 -4.58 3.93 12.27
CA ASP A 48 -4.83 2.78 13.15
C ASP A 48 -5.97 1.90 12.62
N TYR A 49 -6.89 2.47 11.84
CA TYR A 49 -7.94 1.71 11.16
C TYR A 49 -7.36 0.74 10.14
N LEU A 50 -6.36 1.17 9.33
CA LEU A 50 -5.65 0.28 8.42
C LEU A 50 -4.99 -0.86 9.18
N LYS A 51 -4.29 -0.57 10.30
CA LYS A 51 -3.60 -1.60 11.09
C LYS A 51 -4.56 -2.66 11.63
N GLN A 52 -5.73 -2.24 12.13
CA GLN A 52 -6.78 -3.15 12.60
C GLN A 52 -7.35 -3.99 11.45
N THR A 53 -7.56 -3.39 10.28
CA THR A 53 -8.03 -4.09 9.08
C THR A 53 -7.00 -5.09 8.57
N ALA A 54 -5.72 -4.72 8.59
CA ALA A 54 -4.61 -5.61 8.24
C ALA A 54 -4.54 -6.82 9.20
N ALA A 55 -4.71 -6.61 10.51
CA ALA A 55 -4.76 -7.69 11.50
C ALA A 55 -5.86 -8.71 11.16
N LYS A 56 -7.10 -8.26 10.90
CA LYS A 56 -8.21 -9.13 10.50
C LYS A 56 -7.91 -9.94 9.25
N HIS A 57 -7.25 -9.32 8.24
CA HIS A 57 -6.86 -10.04 7.04
C HIS A 57 -5.76 -11.08 7.31
N ILE A 58 -4.76 -10.75 8.14
CA ILE A 58 -3.69 -11.66 8.52
C ILE A 58 -4.26 -12.88 9.27
N GLU A 59 -5.19 -12.64 10.17
CA GLU A 59 -5.88 -13.68 10.98
C GLU A 59 -6.85 -14.52 10.14
N GLY A 60 -7.23 -14.04 8.96
CA GLY A 60 -8.10 -14.77 8.03
C GLY A 60 -9.59 -14.48 8.21
N ASP A 61 -9.96 -13.49 9.01
CA ASP A 61 -11.33 -13.09 9.26
C ASP A 61 -11.96 -12.44 8.02
N ILE A 62 -11.13 -11.77 7.21
CA ILE A 62 -11.54 -11.11 5.97
C ILE A 62 -10.56 -11.42 4.84
N THR A 63 -11.03 -11.28 3.61
CA THR A 63 -10.21 -11.34 2.38
C THR A 63 -9.51 -10.01 2.14
N ILE A 64 -8.52 -10.00 1.24
CA ILE A 64 -7.83 -8.76 0.86
C ILE A 64 -8.76 -7.76 0.14
N ASP A 65 -9.72 -8.27 -0.62
CA ASP A 65 -10.69 -7.41 -1.32
C ASP A 65 -11.67 -6.78 -0.33
N GLU A 66 -12.16 -7.53 0.67
CA GLU A 66 -12.96 -6.99 1.76
C GLU A 66 -12.18 -5.95 2.58
N ALA A 67 -10.89 -6.18 2.84
CA ALA A 67 -10.05 -5.21 3.51
C ALA A 67 -9.94 -3.88 2.73
N ARG A 68 -9.76 -3.96 1.40
CA ARG A 68 -9.73 -2.78 0.52
C ARG A 68 -11.07 -2.04 0.51
N ASP A 69 -12.18 -2.77 0.43
CA ASP A 69 -13.52 -2.18 0.47
C ASP A 69 -13.79 -1.49 1.81
N MET A 70 -13.43 -2.10 2.94
CA MET A 70 -13.55 -1.50 4.26
C MET A 70 -12.76 -0.20 4.38
N ILE A 71 -11.53 -0.15 3.86
CA ILE A 71 -10.69 1.06 3.87
C ILE A 71 -11.32 2.15 3.02
N ARG A 72 -11.79 1.82 1.82
CA ARG A 72 -12.49 2.76 0.95
C ARG A 72 -13.72 3.34 1.62
N ASP A 73 -14.58 2.49 2.18
CA ASP A 73 -15.84 2.89 2.80
C ASP A 73 -15.62 3.73 4.06
N TYR A 74 -14.55 3.46 4.82
CA TYR A 74 -14.14 4.28 5.96
C TYR A 74 -13.90 5.75 5.54
N TYR A 75 -13.15 5.96 4.46
CA TYR A 75 -12.86 7.32 3.98
C TYR A 75 -14.05 7.98 3.27
N VAL A 76 -14.91 7.23 2.60
CA VAL A 76 -16.16 7.77 2.02
C VAL A 76 -17.13 8.24 3.12
N SER A 77 -17.17 7.56 4.26
CA SER A 77 -18.05 7.91 5.39
C SER A 77 -17.52 9.05 6.26
N LYS A 78 -16.29 9.52 6.05
CA LYS A 78 -15.66 10.57 6.84
C LYS A 78 -16.09 11.94 6.34
N ASP A 79 -16.84 12.68 7.17
CA ASP A 79 -17.47 13.96 6.79
C ASP A 79 -16.52 15.17 6.63
N SER A 80 -15.27 15.08 7.13
CA SER A 80 -14.29 16.16 7.05
C SER A 80 -12.93 15.65 6.66
N HIS A 81 -12.31 16.28 5.67
CA HIS A 81 -10.95 16.01 5.23
C HIS A 81 -10.08 17.24 5.46
N ASP A 82 -8.98 17.10 6.17
CA ASP A 82 -7.88 18.03 6.14
C ASP A 82 -6.72 17.46 5.30
N LYS A 83 -5.68 18.26 5.04
CA LYS A 83 -4.54 17.81 4.24
C LYS A 83 -3.80 16.61 4.83
N SER A 84 -3.77 16.48 6.14
CA SER A 84 -3.16 15.34 6.85
C SER A 84 -4.00 14.08 6.69
N ASP A 85 -5.32 14.23 6.63
CA ASP A 85 -6.25 13.14 6.35
C ASP A 85 -6.07 12.61 4.92
N ASP A 86 -5.89 13.50 3.93
CA ASP A 86 -5.67 13.12 2.53
C ASP A 86 -4.38 12.30 2.36
N GLU A 87 -3.28 12.69 3.03
CA GLU A 87 -2.02 11.93 3.01
C GLU A 87 -2.16 10.55 3.68
N THR A 88 -2.93 10.47 4.77
CA THR A 88 -3.19 9.21 5.46
C THR A 88 -4.13 8.31 4.64
N GLU A 89 -5.14 8.88 3.98
CA GLU A 89 -6.03 8.16 3.07
C GLU A 89 -5.25 7.55 1.90
N GLU A 90 -4.35 8.33 1.29
CA GLU A 90 -3.46 7.83 0.23
C GLU A 90 -2.62 6.66 0.74
N ALA A 91 -1.97 6.83 1.90
CA ALA A 91 -1.12 5.79 2.48
C ALA A 91 -1.90 4.51 2.77
N ASP A 92 -3.09 4.60 3.30
CA ASP A 92 -3.94 3.45 3.62
C ASP A 92 -4.40 2.70 2.36
N LYS A 93 -4.93 3.42 1.38
CA LYS A 93 -5.39 2.83 0.11
C LYS A 93 -4.25 2.18 -0.65
N VAL A 94 -3.10 2.87 -0.75
CA VAL A 94 -1.92 2.34 -1.45
C VAL A 94 -1.34 1.13 -0.72
N SER A 95 -1.29 1.14 0.63
CA SER A 95 -0.84 -0.03 1.39
C SER A 95 -1.70 -1.27 1.13
N ALA A 96 -3.02 -1.12 1.10
CA ALA A 96 -3.91 -2.24 0.80
C ALA A 96 -3.74 -2.76 -0.63
N ASN A 97 -3.52 -1.86 -1.59
CA ASN A 97 -3.25 -2.23 -2.98
C ASN A 97 -1.89 -2.94 -3.14
N ILE A 98 -0.84 -2.50 -2.42
CA ILE A 98 0.46 -3.19 -2.39
C ILE A 98 0.31 -4.59 -1.79
N ALA A 99 -0.37 -4.74 -0.65
CA ALA A 99 -0.57 -6.03 0.00
C ALA A 99 -1.31 -7.01 -0.92
N LYS A 100 -2.30 -6.54 -1.70
CA LYS A 100 -2.97 -7.34 -2.72
C LYS A 100 -2.00 -7.75 -3.83
N LEU A 101 -1.25 -6.81 -4.38
CA LEU A 101 -0.30 -7.05 -5.48
C LEU A 101 0.79 -8.06 -5.11
N LEU A 102 1.32 -7.98 -3.88
CA LEU A 102 2.33 -8.92 -3.40
C LEU A 102 1.80 -10.35 -3.26
N ASN A 103 0.50 -10.52 -3.05
CA ASN A 103 -0.16 -11.83 -3.03
C ASN A 103 -0.39 -12.40 -4.45
N GLU A 104 -0.34 -11.59 -5.50
CA GLU A 104 -0.44 -12.03 -6.88
C GLU A 104 0.92 -12.56 -7.37
N LYS A 105 0.98 -13.83 -7.77
CA LYS A 105 2.25 -14.55 -8.03
C LYS A 105 2.83 -14.38 -9.43
N SER A 106 2.24 -13.56 -10.28
CA SER A 106 2.71 -13.38 -11.66
C SER A 106 3.30 -12.00 -11.88
N PHE A 107 4.58 -11.94 -12.19
CA PHE A 107 5.29 -10.69 -12.50
C PHE A 107 6.11 -10.86 -13.78
N SER A 108 6.01 -9.91 -14.71
CA SER A 108 6.82 -9.84 -15.91
C SER A 108 7.44 -8.45 -16.08
N PHE A 109 8.72 -8.39 -16.50
CA PHE A 109 9.44 -7.12 -16.70
C PHE A 109 9.10 -6.50 -18.06
N THR A 110 7.85 -6.09 -18.28
CA THR A 110 7.42 -5.39 -19.50
C THR A 110 6.90 -3.99 -19.16
N ALA A 111 6.96 -3.08 -20.16
CA ALA A 111 6.37 -1.75 -19.99
C ALA A 111 4.86 -1.79 -19.71
N GLY A 112 4.17 -2.75 -20.32
CA GLY A 112 2.74 -2.99 -20.06
C GLY A 112 2.47 -3.42 -18.63
N GLU A 113 3.29 -4.33 -18.09
CA GLU A 113 3.19 -4.79 -16.71
C GLU A 113 3.47 -3.65 -15.72
N PHE A 114 4.47 -2.81 -16.02
CA PHE A 114 4.74 -1.64 -15.19
C PHE A 114 3.55 -0.68 -15.11
N LEU A 115 2.88 -0.40 -16.22
CA LEU A 115 1.68 0.43 -16.24
C LEU A 115 0.51 -0.25 -15.51
N SER A 116 0.41 -1.57 -15.60
CA SER A 116 -0.56 -2.36 -14.87
C SER A 116 -0.33 -2.27 -13.36
N ILE A 117 0.91 -2.44 -12.90
CA ILE A 117 1.29 -2.27 -11.50
C ILE A 117 0.95 -0.86 -11.02
N HIS A 118 1.35 0.18 -11.78
CA HIS A 118 1.02 1.57 -11.44
C HIS A 118 -0.49 1.78 -11.34
N ARG A 119 -1.28 1.16 -12.22
CA ARG A 119 -2.74 1.21 -12.14
C ARG A 119 -3.25 0.57 -10.85
N HIS A 120 -2.84 -0.67 -10.55
CA HIS A 120 -3.28 -1.39 -9.37
C HIS A 120 -2.90 -0.70 -8.06
N LEU A 121 -1.71 -0.08 -8.00
CA LEU A 121 -1.26 0.65 -6.81
C LEU A 121 -2.09 1.89 -6.51
N PHE A 122 -2.43 2.65 -7.55
CA PHE A 122 -3.03 3.97 -7.42
C PHE A 122 -4.51 4.02 -7.83
N GLU A 123 -5.12 2.87 -8.10
CA GLU A 123 -6.55 2.77 -8.34
C GLU A 123 -7.35 3.26 -7.14
N GLY A 124 -8.29 4.20 -7.38
CA GLY A 124 -9.07 4.83 -6.32
C GLY A 124 -8.33 5.91 -5.52
N VAL A 125 -7.06 6.19 -5.87
CA VAL A 125 -6.24 7.28 -5.30
C VAL A 125 -6.05 8.39 -6.33
N PHE A 126 -5.54 8.05 -7.53
CA PHE A 126 -5.30 9.03 -8.59
C PHE A 126 -6.09 8.74 -9.87
N LYS A 127 -6.65 9.78 -10.48
CA LYS A 127 -7.42 9.66 -11.73
C LYS A 127 -6.57 9.18 -12.92
N HIS A 128 -5.24 9.38 -12.88
CA HIS A 128 -4.29 8.99 -13.93
C HIS A 128 -3.56 7.67 -13.63
N ALA A 129 -4.11 6.84 -12.74
CA ALA A 129 -3.52 5.55 -12.41
C ALA A 129 -3.35 4.67 -13.66
N GLY A 130 -2.12 4.20 -13.92
CA GLY A 130 -1.78 3.39 -15.09
C GLY A 130 -1.64 4.16 -16.40
N GLU A 131 -1.63 5.50 -16.36
CA GLU A 131 -1.45 6.34 -17.54
C GLU A 131 -0.09 7.01 -17.55
N ILE A 132 0.48 7.16 -18.75
CA ILE A 132 1.70 7.96 -18.95
C ILE A 132 1.29 9.44 -18.94
N ARG A 133 1.85 10.20 -18.02
CA ARG A 133 1.57 11.64 -17.91
C ARG A 133 2.10 12.38 -19.15
N PRO A 134 1.32 13.32 -19.73
CA PRO A 134 1.73 14.08 -20.90
C PRO A 134 2.65 15.28 -20.56
N TYR A 135 3.05 15.44 -19.31
CA TYR A 135 3.88 16.55 -18.82
C TYR A 135 5.01 16.08 -17.92
N ASP A 136 6.11 16.83 -17.91
CA ASP A 136 7.26 16.56 -17.07
C ASP A 136 7.01 16.96 -15.62
N ILE A 137 7.42 16.11 -14.66
CA ILE A 137 7.39 16.43 -13.25
C ILE A 137 8.81 16.74 -12.80
N THR A 138 9.02 17.98 -12.35
CA THR A 138 10.25 18.36 -11.67
C THR A 138 10.07 18.16 -10.17
N LYS A 139 10.64 17.09 -9.61
CA LYS A 139 10.77 16.96 -8.15
C LYS A 139 12.05 17.66 -7.72
N TYR A 140 11.90 18.76 -7.01
CA TYR A 140 13.02 19.35 -6.25
C TYR A 140 13.37 18.36 -5.12
N TRP A 141 14.57 17.79 -5.16
CA TRP A 141 15.08 16.88 -4.15
C TRP A 141 14.52 15.46 -4.13
N CYS A 142 14.93 14.63 -5.03
CA CYS A 142 14.91 13.17 -4.86
C CYS A 142 16.25 12.60 -5.31
N PRO A 143 17.06 11.98 -4.43
CA PRO A 143 18.29 11.28 -4.83
C PRO A 143 18.02 10.06 -5.71
N LEU A 144 16.78 9.61 -5.81
CA LEU A 144 16.32 8.54 -6.71
C LEU A 144 15.91 9.06 -8.10
N LYS A 145 16.67 10.00 -8.66
CA LYS A 145 16.47 10.48 -10.04
C LYS A 145 16.58 9.37 -11.10
N LEU A 146 17.13 8.21 -10.78
CA LEU A 146 17.37 7.16 -11.77
C LEU A 146 16.13 6.38 -12.17
N PHE A 147 15.15 6.20 -11.29
CA PHE A 147 13.98 5.37 -11.59
C PHE A 147 12.83 6.15 -12.24
N ALA A 148 12.59 7.38 -11.80
CA ALA A 148 11.50 8.19 -12.35
C ALA A 148 11.80 8.76 -13.73
N SER A 149 13.07 9.07 -14.04
CA SER A 149 13.44 9.61 -15.34
C SER A 149 13.52 8.58 -16.47
N LEU A 150 13.74 7.30 -16.15
CA LEU A 150 13.78 6.23 -17.15
C LEU A 150 12.38 5.87 -17.71
N LEU A 151 11.33 6.21 -16.99
CA LEU A 151 9.96 5.90 -17.34
C LEU A 151 9.17 7.06 -17.93
N LEU A 152 9.74 8.27 -17.89
CA LEU A 152 9.05 9.49 -18.35
C LEU A 152 9.80 10.24 -19.44
N CYS A 153 10.95 9.76 -19.90
CA CYS A 153 11.58 10.31 -21.08
C CYS A 153 10.89 9.79 -22.33
N LYS A 154 9.87 10.52 -22.79
CA LYS A 154 9.53 10.51 -24.21
C LYS A 154 10.75 11.04 -24.95
N ASN A 155 11.48 10.14 -25.62
CA ASN A 155 12.45 10.55 -26.63
C ASN A 155 11.78 11.54 -27.58
N LYS A 156 12.18 12.82 -27.51
CA LYS A 156 12.17 13.68 -28.68
C LYS A 156 13.17 13.10 -29.66
N LEU A 157 12.70 12.22 -30.50
CA LEU A 157 13.32 12.01 -31.80
C LEU A 157 12.50 12.82 -32.78
N GLY A 158 13.18 13.82 -33.35
CA GLY A 158 12.71 14.82 -34.26
C GLY A 158 12.15 14.30 -35.58
#